data_0a7bf24eaade6e63ac955d1bfec1fc2e
#
_entry.id   0a7bf24eaade6e63ac955d1bfec1fc2e
#
_cell.length_a   1.000
_cell.length_b   1.000
_cell.length_c   1.000
_cell.angle_alpha   90.00
_cell.angle_beta   90.00
_cell.angle_gamma   90.00
#
_symmetry.space_group_name_H-M   'P 1'
#
loop_
_entity.id
_entity.type
_entity.pdbx_description
1 polymer ?
#
loop_
_entity_poly.entity_id
_entity_poly.type
_entity_poly.pdbx_seq_one_letter_code
_entity_poly.pdbx_strand_id
1 'polypeptide(L)'
;MHQKSKQDRADFEAIARQIGERATDIRVFVVDTKETNWADPRFEHAAPTLTVSPMPVKRFTPPSGAVCQGQEFPKDDQYRMLARLGVPLPDWTAIAPDTVLDPQHWGPYVVVKPALGRKGAEIFIKRAGRVRYRPPESFAEDHPARKAPLLAQRFIYTGKWPSNFRVVTFFGRALMCWHCEAAHRYVPLHSRWDFKAQGGITVVSNKTDSSYRLARDTDVIALAEQAHGAFPDQPVLGVDIVRDADTGKLYVIECNPRGDAWLVSSDMGRMIEAANGLNFADQFGAIEIATETLMQETRSRAR
;
A
#
# COMPACT_ATOMS: atom_id res chain seq x y z
N MET A 1 17.10 2.60 -4.87
CA MET A 1 17.22 1.19 -5.29
C MET A 1 16.04 0.81 -6.12
N HIS A 2 16.26 0.29 -7.30
CA HIS A 2 15.19 -0.23 -8.12
C HIS A 2 15.26 -1.76 -8.22
N GLN A 3 14.10 -2.38 -8.34
CA GLN A 3 13.98 -3.77 -8.73
C GLN A 3 13.33 -3.77 -10.12
N LYS A 4 14.05 -4.20 -11.16
CA LYS A 4 13.71 -4.02 -12.57
C LYS A 4 12.24 -4.39 -12.92
N SER A 5 11.69 -5.43 -12.29
CA SER A 5 10.28 -5.82 -12.46
C SER A 5 9.27 -4.94 -11.71
N LYS A 6 9.71 -4.07 -10.81
CA LYS A 6 8.85 -3.26 -9.93
C LYS A 6 9.06 -1.76 -10.09
N GLN A 7 10.22 -1.36 -10.59
CA GLN A 7 10.59 0.04 -10.75
C GLN A 7 11.56 0.14 -11.92
N ASP A 8 11.44 1.18 -12.71
CA ASP A 8 12.42 1.49 -13.74
C ASP A 8 13.40 2.54 -13.23
N ARG A 9 14.68 2.34 -13.49
CA ARG A 9 15.72 3.30 -13.16
C ARG A 9 15.50 4.64 -13.87
N ALA A 10 14.92 4.62 -15.08
CA ALA A 10 14.61 5.80 -15.87
C ALA A 10 13.72 6.81 -15.13
N ASP A 11 12.78 6.36 -14.28
CA ASP A 11 11.97 7.26 -13.47
C ASP A 11 12.82 8.07 -12.51
N PHE A 12 13.73 7.40 -11.79
CA PHE A 12 14.61 8.06 -10.82
C PHE A 12 15.65 8.96 -11.51
N GLU A 13 16.12 8.59 -12.69
CA GLU A 13 16.99 9.44 -13.50
C GLU A 13 16.26 10.67 -14.04
N ALA A 14 14.97 10.55 -14.40
CA ALA A 14 14.14 11.68 -14.79
C ALA A 14 13.94 12.64 -13.61
N ILE A 15 13.61 12.12 -12.42
CA ILE A 15 13.48 12.91 -11.20
C ILE A 15 14.81 13.61 -10.86
N ALA A 16 15.95 12.88 -10.90
CA ALA A 16 17.26 13.44 -10.60
C ALA A 16 17.64 14.57 -11.57
N ARG A 17 17.39 14.41 -12.86
CA ARG A 17 17.60 15.45 -13.87
C ARG A 17 16.78 16.69 -13.57
N GLN A 18 15.46 16.53 -13.32
CA GLN A 18 14.59 17.66 -13.00
C GLN A 18 15.01 18.38 -11.71
N ILE A 19 15.48 17.67 -10.68
CA ILE A 19 16.04 18.30 -9.48
C ILE A 19 17.29 19.11 -9.84
N GLY A 20 18.23 18.55 -10.61
CA GLY A 20 19.44 19.23 -11.02
C GLY A 20 19.19 20.48 -11.87
N GLU A 21 18.10 20.52 -12.64
CA GLU A 21 17.68 21.70 -13.42
C GLU A 21 17.04 22.80 -12.55
N ARG A 22 16.42 22.46 -11.40
CA ARG A 22 15.61 23.38 -10.58
C ARG A 22 16.25 23.76 -9.25
N ALA A 23 17.18 22.97 -8.73
CA ALA A 23 17.76 23.14 -7.41
C ALA A 23 19.30 23.02 -7.47
N THR A 24 19.98 24.16 -7.56
CA THR A 24 21.45 24.22 -7.57
C THR A 24 22.07 23.88 -6.21
N ASP A 25 21.28 23.91 -5.15
CA ASP A 25 21.64 23.58 -3.77
C ASP A 25 21.55 22.08 -3.46
N ILE A 26 20.98 21.26 -4.37
CA ILE A 26 20.80 19.83 -4.18
C ILE A 26 21.60 19.03 -5.21
N ARG A 27 22.45 18.16 -4.74
CA ARG A 27 23.18 17.20 -5.57
C ARG A 27 22.51 15.83 -5.46
N VAL A 28 22.11 15.23 -6.60
CA VAL A 28 21.34 13.98 -6.63
C VAL A 28 22.16 12.87 -7.25
N PHE A 29 22.11 11.70 -6.62
CA PHE A 29 22.71 10.45 -7.11
C PHE A 29 21.65 9.37 -7.20
N VAL A 30 21.47 8.79 -8.38
CA VAL A 30 20.68 7.56 -8.56
C VAL A 30 21.65 6.38 -8.44
N VAL A 31 21.45 5.56 -7.40
CA VAL A 31 22.37 4.49 -7.05
C VAL A 31 21.72 3.12 -7.10
N ASP A 32 22.45 2.13 -7.56
CA ASP A 32 22.11 0.71 -7.44
C ASP A 32 23.01 0.08 -6.37
N THR A 33 22.42 -0.50 -5.35
CA THR A 33 23.19 -1.07 -4.22
C THR A 33 24.04 -2.28 -4.59
N LYS A 34 23.85 -2.86 -5.77
CA LYS A 34 24.68 -3.97 -6.26
C LYS A 34 25.90 -3.49 -7.04
N GLU A 35 25.74 -2.36 -7.71
CA GLU A 35 26.73 -1.84 -8.67
C GLU A 35 27.53 -0.64 -8.12
N THR A 36 27.05 -0.01 -7.04
CA THR A 36 27.64 1.23 -6.53
C THR A 36 28.82 0.93 -5.62
N ASN A 37 29.97 1.52 -5.94
CA ASN A 37 31.11 1.58 -5.03
C ASN A 37 30.94 2.75 -4.06
N TRP A 38 30.68 2.45 -2.80
CA TRP A 38 30.44 3.44 -1.75
C TRP A 38 31.71 4.17 -1.28
N ALA A 39 32.91 3.70 -1.68
CA ALA A 39 34.15 4.43 -1.50
C ALA A 39 34.38 5.49 -2.59
N ASP A 40 33.47 5.67 -3.52
CA ASP A 40 33.54 6.69 -4.57
C ASP A 40 33.58 8.09 -3.92
N PRO A 41 34.60 8.92 -4.20
CA PRO A 41 34.70 10.25 -3.62
C PRO A 41 33.58 11.21 -3.97
N ARG A 42 32.73 10.85 -4.93
CA ARG A 42 31.46 11.61 -5.21
C ARG A 42 30.51 11.60 -4.03
N PHE A 43 30.58 10.60 -3.15
CA PHE A 43 29.80 10.55 -1.93
C PHE A 43 30.56 11.28 -0.82
N GLU A 44 30.41 12.59 -0.75
CA GLU A 44 30.97 13.39 0.34
C GLU A 44 30.27 13.04 1.65
N HIS A 45 30.95 12.34 2.52
CA HIS A 45 30.40 11.83 3.77
C HIS A 45 30.06 12.94 4.79
N ALA A 46 30.53 14.16 4.59
CA ALA A 46 30.30 15.28 5.48
C ALA A 46 29.11 16.17 5.07
N ALA A 47 28.53 15.98 3.88
CA ALA A 47 27.39 16.77 3.44
C ALA A 47 26.09 16.27 4.07
N PRO A 48 25.16 17.16 4.47
CA PRO A 48 23.81 16.79 4.86
C PRO A 48 23.16 15.95 3.76
N THR A 49 22.67 14.76 4.10
CA THR A 49 22.22 13.79 3.11
C THR A 49 20.83 13.22 3.48
N LEU A 50 19.99 13.06 2.48
CA LEU A 50 18.78 12.26 2.56
C LEU A 50 18.88 11.07 1.61
N THR A 51 18.85 9.86 2.15
CA THR A 51 18.79 8.63 1.36
C THR A 51 17.34 8.19 1.24
N VAL A 52 16.85 8.06 0.01
CA VAL A 52 15.46 7.62 -0.26
C VAL A 52 15.48 6.32 -1.04
N SER A 53 14.77 5.31 -0.53
CA SER A 53 14.59 4.03 -1.21
C SER A 53 13.15 3.53 -1.07
N PRO A 54 12.39 3.37 -2.16
CA PRO A 54 11.07 2.74 -2.10
C PRO A 54 11.10 1.30 -1.55
N MET A 55 12.26 0.64 -1.61
CA MET A 55 12.46 -0.72 -1.13
C MET A 55 13.32 -0.74 0.15
N PRO A 56 13.22 -1.79 0.98
CA PRO A 56 14.15 -1.96 2.10
C PRO A 56 15.61 -2.01 1.64
N VAL A 57 16.46 -1.21 2.25
CA VAL A 57 17.90 -1.18 1.99
C VAL A 57 18.58 -2.25 2.84
N LYS A 58 18.93 -3.38 2.23
CA LYS A 58 19.46 -4.54 2.97
C LYS A 58 20.96 -4.62 3.05
N ARG A 59 21.68 -4.02 2.11
CA ARG A 59 23.14 -4.18 1.94
C ARG A 59 23.88 -2.85 1.88
N PHE A 60 23.21 -1.80 2.21
CA PHE A 60 23.75 -0.46 2.20
C PHE A 60 23.37 0.25 3.48
N THR A 61 24.37 0.79 4.14
CA THR A 61 24.18 1.72 5.24
C THR A 61 24.77 3.05 4.79
N PRO A 62 23.97 4.11 4.64
CA PRO A 62 24.51 5.42 4.33
C PRO A 62 25.54 5.81 5.38
N PRO A 63 26.66 6.40 4.98
CA PRO A 63 27.72 6.80 5.94
C PRO A 63 27.25 7.91 6.89
N SER A 64 26.27 8.69 6.47
CA SER A 64 25.66 9.78 7.25
C SER A 64 24.25 10.10 6.75
N GLY A 65 23.54 10.95 7.47
CA GLY A 65 22.27 11.52 7.03
C GLY A 65 21.03 10.74 7.43
N ALA A 66 19.88 11.23 6.98
CA ALA A 66 18.59 10.60 7.18
C ALA A 66 18.33 9.52 6.13
N VAL A 67 17.60 8.46 6.51
CA VAL A 67 17.23 7.36 5.62
C VAL A 67 15.72 7.16 5.66
N CYS A 68 15.07 7.33 4.52
CA CYS A 68 13.68 6.98 4.31
C CYS A 68 13.59 5.78 3.38
N GLN A 69 13.04 4.67 3.88
CA GLN A 69 12.99 3.43 3.11
C GLN A 69 11.70 2.65 3.34
N GLY A 70 11.28 1.89 2.33
CA GLY A 70 10.13 1.03 2.45
C GLY A 70 10.35 -0.06 3.51
N GLN A 71 9.44 -0.13 4.49
CA GLN A 71 9.46 -1.15 5.55
C GLN A 71 8.09 -1.82 5.62
N GLU A 72 8.06 -3.12 5.91
CA GLU A 72 6.82 -3.82 6.20
C GLU A 72 6.47 -3.70 7.68
N PHE A 73 5.19 -3.47 7.92
CA PHE A 73 4.59 -3.53 9.24
C PHE A 73 3.49 -4.59 9.27
N PRO A 74 3.33 -5.34 10.36
CA PRO A 74 2.13 -6.15 10.57
C PRO A 74 0.87 -5.29 10.45
N LYS A 75 -0.22 -5.86 9.94
CA LYS A 75 -1.47 -5.10 9.70
C LYS A 75 -2.07 -4.50 10.97
N ASP A 76 -1.96 -5.21 12.09
CA ASP A 76 -2.42 -4.70 13.39
C ASP A 76 -1.60 -3.48 13.85
N ASP A 77 -0.29 -3.45 13.61
CA ASP A 77 0.53 -2.26 13.88
C ASP A 77 0.15 -1.10 12.96
N GLN A 78 -0.05 -1.37 11.66
CA GLN A 78 -0.57 -0.37 10.73
C GLN A 78 -1.87 0.25 11.24
N TYR A 79 -2.82 -0.58 11.68
CA TYR A 79 -4.12 -0.09 12.16
C TYR A 79 -4.00 0.75 13.42
N ARG A 80 -3.10 0.36 14.36
CA ARG A 80 -2.82 1.19 15.55
C ARG A 80 -2.21 2.54 15.18
N MET A 81 -1.29 2.57 14.22
CA MET A 81 -0.67 3.81 13.74
C MET A 81 -1.70 4.71 13.05
N LEU A 82 -2.50 4.18 12.15
CA LEU A 82 -3.57 4.90 11.44
C LEU A 82 -4.64 5.44 12.40
N ALA A 83 -5.06 4.63 13.38
CA ALA A 83 -6.07 5.03 14.37
C ALA A 83 -5.62 6.23 15.22
N ARG A 84 -4.33 6.34 15.54
CA ARG A 84 -3.77 7.49 16.27
C ARG A 84 -3.92 8.82 15.53
N LEU A 85 -4.01 8.78 14.20
CA LEU A 85 -4.26 9.94 13.35
C LEU A 85 -5.74 10.12 12.97
N GLY A 86 -6.64 9.34 13.59
CA GLY A 86 -8.08 9.43 13.29
C GLY A 86 -8.45 8.94 11.89
N VAL A 87 -7.58 8.16 11.22
CA VAL A 87 -7.88 7.58 9.91
C VAL A 87 -9.01 6.55 10.06
N PRO A 88 -10.11 6.67 9.30
CA PRO A 88 -11.21 5.72 9.34
C PRO A 88 -10.76 4.30 8.96
N LEU A 89 -11.00 3.36 9.86
CA LEU A 89 -10.73 1.94 9.67
C LEU A 89 -12.02 1.14 9.89
N PRO A 90 -12.24 0.02 9.20
CA PRO A 90 -13.25 -0.94 9.67
C PRO A 90 -12.88 -1.45 11.06
N ASP A 91 -13.87 -1.75 11.89
CA ASP A 91 -13.61 -2.40 13.18
C ASP A 91 -12.75 -3.66 12.98
N TRP A 92 -11.78 -3.87 13.86
CA TRP A 92 -10.87 -4.99 13.77
C TRP A 92 -10.42 -5.48 15.15
N THR A 93 -10.02 -6.75 15.23
CA THR A 93 -9.43 -7.35 16.43
C THR A 93 -8.49 -8.49 16.05
N ALA A 94 -7.49 -8.76 16.88
CA ALA A 94 -6.75 -10.01 16.82
C ALA A 94 -7.63 -11.15 17.33
N ILE A 95 -7.61 -12.30 16.65
CA ILE A 95 -8.38 -13.48 17.08
C ILE A 95 -7.60 -14.20 18.17
N ALA A 96 -8.11 -14.14 19.40
CA ALA A 96 -7.59 -14.79 20.59
C ALA A 96 -8.53 -15.90 21.09
N PRO A 97 -8.13 -16.74 22.06
CA PRO A 97 -8.96 -17.85 22.57
C PRO A 97 -10.35 -17.42 23.05
N ASP A 98 -10.48 -16.23 23.61
CA ASP A 98 -11.69 -15.63 24.15
C ASP A 98 -12.44 -14.76 23.14
N THR A 99 -11.98 -14.64 21.91
CA THR A 99 -12.62 -13.79 20.89
C THR A 99 -14.00 -14.32 20.51
N VAL A 100 -15.01 -13.50 20.77
CA VAL A 100 -16.40 -13.69 20.35
C VAL A 100 -16.81 -12.48 19.51
N LEU A 101 -17.22 -12.73 18.26
CA LEU A 101 -17.67 -11.67 17.36
C LEU A 101 -19.20 -11.67 17.29
N ASP A 102 -19.82 -10.71 18.00
CA ASP A 102 -21.26 -10.52 17.96
C ASP A 102 -21.71 -9.99 16.58
N PRO A 103 -22.56 -10.73 15.83
CA PRO A 103 -23.06 -10.27 14.53
C PRO A 103 -23.84 -8.95 14.58
N GLN A 104 -24.40 -8.55 15.71
CA GLN A 104 -25.09 -7.27 15.85
C GLN A 104 -24.10 -6.09 15.75
N HIS A 105 -22.90 -6.24 16.31
CA HIS A 105 -21.84 -5.23 16.21
C HIS A 105 -21.00 -5.38 14.94
N TRP A 106 -20.53 -6.60 14.66
CA TRP A 106 -19.59 -6.88 13.55
C TRP A 106 -20.26 -6.99 12.18
N GLY A 107 -21.57 -7.06 12.13
CA GLY A 107 -22.32 -7.47 10.95
C GLY A 107 -22.28 -8.98 10.72
N PRO A 108 -22.95 -9.48 9.67
CA PRO A 108 -23.09 -10.92 9.44
C PRO A 108 -21.77 -11.60 9.05
N TYR A 109 -20.82 -10.84 8.47
CA TYR A 109 -19.57 -11.35 7.94
C TYR A 109 -18.40 -10.47 8.35
N VAL A 110 -17.24 -11.12 8.48
CA VAL A 110 -15.95 -10.49 8.74
C VAL A 110 -14.90 -11.02 7.77
N VAL A 111 -13.92 -10.20 7.47
CA VAL A 111 -12.70 -10.58 6.76
C VAL A 111 -11.71 -11.14 7.78
N VAL A 112 -11.31 -12.40 7.63
CA VAL A 112 -10.25 -13.01 8.42
C VAL A 112 -8.99 -13.05 7.58
N LYS A 113 -7.90 -12.48 8.10
CA LYS A 113 -6.62 -12.37 7.40
C LYS A 113 -5.45 -12.43 8.38
N PRO A 114 -4.28 -12.97 7.98
CA PRO A 114 -3.10 -12.91 8.83
C PRO A 114 -2.60 -11.47 8.97
N ALA A 115 -2.09 -11.12 10.15
CA ALA A 115 -1.44 -9.82 10.36
C ALA A 115 -0.20 -9.67 9.47
N LEU A 116 0.54 -10.76 9.23
CA LEU A 116 1.60 -10.84 8.23
C LEU A 116 1.11 -11.67 7.04
N GLY A 117 1.13 -11.10 5.85
CA GLY A 117 0.70 -11.78 4.62
C GLY A 117 0.71 -10.84 3.43
N ARG A 118 0.83 -11.40 2.24
CA ARG A 118 0.97 -10.65 0.99
C ARG A 118 0.04 -11.18 -0.09
N LYS A 119 -0.29 -10.32 -1.06
CA LYS A 119 -1.00 -10.68 -2.30
C LYS A 119 -2.35 -11.36 -2.07
N GLY A 120 -3.07 -11.01 -1.00
CA GLY A 120 -4.38 -11.60 -0.70
C GLY A 120 -4.33 -13.08 -0.31
N ALA A 121 -3.15 -13.64 0.00
CA ALA A 121 -3.04 -15.00 0.48
C ALA A 121 -3.68 -15.13 1.87
N GLU A 122 -4.41 -16.26 2.09
CA GLU A 122 -5.04 -16.59 3.37
C GLU A 122 -6.06 -15.54 3.86
N ILE A 123 -6.74 -14.85 2.92
CA ILE A 123 -7.85 -13.96 3.24
C ILE A 123 -9.16 -14.70 3.01
N PHE A 124 -10.00 -14.73 4.04
CA PHE A 124 -11.29 -15.42 4.01
C PHE A 124 -12.39 -14.51 4.52
N ILE A 125 -13.57 -14.59 3.90
CA ILE A 125 -14.79 -14.02 4.48
C ILE A 125 -15.51 -15.13 5.25
N LYS A 126 -15.79 -14.87 6.52
CA LYS A 126 -16.46 -15.80 7.43
C LYS A 126 -17.66 -15.16 8.09
N ARG A 127 -18.67 -15.95 8.43
CA ARG A 127 -19.75 -15.49 9.32
C ARG A 127 -19.15 -15.10 10.67
N ALA A 128 -19.47 -13.91 11.17
CA ALA A 128 -18.88 -13.39 12.42
C ALA A 128 -19.04 -14.38 13.57
N GLY A 129 -20.23 -14.88 13.83
CA GLY A 129 -20.49 -15.85 14.90
C GLY A 129 -19.84 -17.24 14.72
N ARG A 130 -19.18 -17.49 13.58
CA ARG A 130 -18.44 -18.76 13.31
C ARG A 130 -16.94 -18.61 13.34
N VAL A 131 -16.42 -17.41 13.62
CA VAL A 131 -14.98 -17.22 13.82
C VAL A 131 -14.59 -17.90 15.13
N ARG A 132 -13.53 -18.67 15.10
CA ARG A 132 -12.95 -19.35 16.26
C ARG A 132 -11.45 -19.22 16.23
N TYR A 133 -10.86 -19.06 17.38
CA TYR A 133 -9.42 -19.13 17.55
C TYR A 133 -8.89 -20.51 17.13
N ARG A 134 -7.74 -20.50 16.54
CA ARG A 134 -6.93 -21.70 16.26
C ARG A 134 -5.51 -21.42 16.73
N PRO A 135 -4.92 -22.31 17.53
CA PRO A 135 -3.57 -22.11 18.02
C PRO A 135 -2.55 -22.16 16.87
N PRO A 136 -1.45 -21.38 16.93
CA PRO A 136 -0.47 -21.28 15.85
C PRO A 136 0.07 -22.63 15.35
N GLU A 137 0.27 -23.57 16.25
CA GLU A 137 0.76 -24.93 15.95
C GLU A 137 -0.20 -25.78 15.12
N SER A 138 -1.48 -25.41 15.06
CA SER A 138 -2.48 -26.10 14.24
C SER A 138 -2.41 -25.75 12.75
N PHE A 139 -1.58 -24.78 12.36
CA PHE A 139 -1.36 -24.39 10.98
C PHE A 139 -0.11 -25.06 10.41
N ALA A 140 -0.03 -25.18 9.08
CA ALA A 140 1.17 -25.64 8.39
C ALA A 140 2.40 -24.79 8.77
N GLU A 141 3.60 -25.35 8.70
CA GLU A 141 4.83 -24.68 9.15
C GLU A 141 5.11 -23.35 8.45
N ASP A 142 4.79 -23.26 7.17
CA ASP A 142 4.97 -22.06 6.33
C ASP A 142 3.79 -21.07 6.43
N HIS A 143 2.71 -21.44 7.12
CA HIS A 143 1.52 -20.59 7.22
C HIS A 143 1.80 -19.32 8.03
N PRO A 144 1.39 -18.12 7.55
CA PRO A 144 1.65 -16.85 8.24
C PRO A 144 1.14 -16.80 9.69
N ALA A 145 0.05 -17.50 10.00
CA ALA A 145 -0.53 -17.56 11.34
C ALA A 145 0.36 -18.24 12.39
N ARG A 146 1.44 -18.90 11.97
CA ARG A 146 2.49 -19.39 12.88
C ARG A 146 3.34 -18.28 13.49
N LYS A 147 3.47 -17.13 12.77
CA LYS A 147 4.38 -16.04 13.12
C LYS A 147 3.66 -14.80 13.61
N ALA A 148 2.38 -14.67 13.30
CA ALA A 148 1.58 -13.50 13.66
C ALA A 148 0.10 -13.88 13.78
N PRO A 149 -0.70 -13.15 14.57
CA PRO A 149 -2.10 -13.48 14.78
C PRO A 149 -2.92 -13.39 13.49
N LEU A 150 -4.02 -14.12 13.45
CA LEU A 150 -5.11 -13.83 12.51
C LEU A 150 -5.90 -12.64 13.05
N LEU A 151 -6.30 -11.75 12.14
CA LEU A 151 -7.15 -10.61 12.43
C LEU A 151 -8.55 -10.88 11.88
N ALA A 152 -9.56 -10.50 12.64
CA ALA A 152 -10.91 -10.29 12.14
C ALA A 152 -11.11 -8.80 11.88
N GLN A 153 -11.61 -8.46 10.70
CA GLN A 153 -11.96 -7.11 10.31
C GLN A 153 -13.39 -7.09 9.79
N ARG A 154 -14.19 -6.10 10.21
CA ARG A 154 -15.55 -5.93 9.75
C ARG A 154 -15.59 -5.86 8.22
N PHE A 155 -16.46 -6.63 7.61
CA PHE A 155 -16.66 -6.60 6.16
C PHE A 155 -17.39 -5.33 5.75
N ILE A 156 -16.79 -4.58 4.83
CA ILE A 156 -17.40 -3.40 4.22
C ILE A 156 -18.02 -3.80 2.86
N TYR A 157 -19.28 -3.54 2.72
CA TYR A 157 -20.01 -3.80 1.47
C TYR A 157 -19.73 -2.67 0.47
N THR A 158 -19.07 -2.97 -0.64
CA THR A 158 -18.67 -1.98 -1.65
C THR A 158 -19.57 -1.96 -2.88
N GLY A 159 -20.72 -2.63 -2.80
CA GLY A 159 -21.67 -2.71 -3.89
C GLY A 159 -21.78 -4.10 -4.50
N LYS A 160 -22.51 -4.17 -5.59
CA LYS A 160 -22.84 -5.42 -6.30
C LYS A 160 -21.56 -6.19 -6.71
N TRP A 161 -20.57 -5.48 -7.13
CA TRP A 161 -19.26 -6.02 -7.49
C TRP A 161 -18.22 -5.50 -6.49
N PRO A 162 -17.50 -6.42 -5.80
CA PRO A 162 -16.45 -5.98 -4.87
C PRO A 162 -15.47 -5.04 -5.54
N SER A 163 -15.16 -3.93 -4.88
CA SER A 163 -14.27 -2.91 -5.42
C SER A 163 -13.45 -2.25 -4.34
N ASN A 164 -12.33 -1.67 -4.75
CA ASN A 164 -11.50 -0.82 -3.91
C ASN A 164 -10.81 0.26 -4.73
N PHE A 165 -10.38 1.29 -4.04
CA PHE A 165 -9.43 2.28 -4.57
C PHE A 165 -8.03 1.92 -4.12
N ARG A 166 -7.05 2.10 -4.98
CA ARG A 166 -5.64 2.16 -4.63
C ARG A 166 -5.12 3.55 -4.92
N VAL A 167 -4.62 4.22 -3.90
CA VAL A 167 -3.87 5.46 -4.05
C VAL A 167 -2.41 5.19 -3.74
N VAL A 168 -1.53 5.61 -4.63
CA VAL A 168 -0.10 5.61 -4.36
C VAL A 168 0.31 7.01 -3.96
N THR A 169 0.93 7.12 -2.81
CA THR A 169 1.43 8.38 -2.27
C THR A 169 2.95 8.35 -2.14
N PHE A 170 3.59 9.50 -2.32
CA PHE A 170 5.01 9.71 -2.15
C PHE A 170 5.21 10.83 -1.12
N PHE A 171 5.75 10.49 0.05
CA PHE A 171 5.83 11.39 1.21
C PHE A 171 4.54 12.18 1.47
N GLY A 172 3.39 11.49 1.39
CA GLY A 172 2.08 12.08 1.63
C GLY A 172 1.42 12.77 0.44
N ARG A 173 2.06 12.90 -0.72
CA ARG A 173 1.45 13.46 -1.94
C ARG A 173 1.02 12.35 -2.89
N ALA A 174 -0.21 12.39 -3.36
CA ALA A 174 -0.74 11.38 -4.28
C ALA A 174 -0.04 11.45 -5.64
N LEU A 175 0.51 10.31 -6.09
CA LEU A 175 1.12 10.15 -7.42
C LEU A 175 0.12 9.60 -8.44
N MET A 176 -0.74 8.69 -8.01
CA MET A 176 -1.73 8.02 -8.84
C MET A 176 -2.87 7.46 -7.99
N CYS A 177 -4.04 7.34 -8.60
CA CYS A 177 -5.21 6.76 -7.99
C CYS A 177 -6.00 5.95 -9.01
N TRP A 178 -6.36 4.73 -8.68
CA TRP A 178 -7.26 3.94 -9.51
C TRP A 178 -8.31 3.21 -8.69
N HIS A 179 -9.41 2.95 -9.34
CA HIS A 179 -10.49 2.10 -8.86
C HIS A 179 -10.35 0.72 -9.50
N CYS A 180 -10.39 -0.31 -8.70
CA CYS A 180 -10.38 -1.70 -9.11
C CYS A 180 -11.72 -2.34 -8.75
N GLU A 181 -12.36 -3.01 -9.70
CA GLU A 181 -13.66 -3.68 -9.50
C GLU A 181 -13.59 -5.11 -10.03
N ALA A 182 -14.15 -6.06 -9.29
CA ALA A 182 -14.22 -7.45 -9.71
C ALA A 182 -15.01 -7.60 -11.01
N ALA A 183 -14.58 -8.49 -11.90
CA ALA A 183 -15.25 -8.74 -13.16
C ALA A 183 -16.70 -9.20 -12.95
N HIS A 184 -17.61 -8.69 -13.78
CA HIS A 184 -19.05 -8.93 -13.66
C HIS A 184 -19.49 -10.37 -13.98
N ARG A 185 -18.58 -11.24 -14.38
CA ARG A 185 -18.82 -12.68 -14.53
C ARG A 185 -18.93 -13.42 -13.19
N TYR A 186 -18.50 -12.79 -12.10
CA TYR A 186 -18.65 -13.36 -10.77
C TYR A 186 -20.06 -13.18 -10.22
N VAL A 187 -20.42 -13.97 -9.22
CA VAL A 187 -21.74 -13.86 -8.59
C VAL A 187 -21.85 -12.52 -7.88
N PRO A 188 -22.86 -11.70 -8.21
CA PRO A 188 -23.02 -10.38 -7.60
C PRO A 188 -23.41 -10.49 -6.13
N LEU A 189 -22.96 -9.51 -5.33
CA LEU A 189 -23.44 -9.28 -3.99
C LEU A 189 -24.68 -8.36 -4.05
N HIS A 190 -25.80 -8.78 -3.49
CA HIS A 190 -26.99 -7.96 -3.48
C HIS A 190 -27.10 -7.08 -2.24
N SER A 191 -26.46 -7.48 -1.15
CA SER A 191 -26.39 -6.71 0.10
C SER A 191 -25.27 -7.23 0.98
N ARG A 192 -24.95 -6.50 2.06
CA ARG A 192 -24.04 -6.99 3.11
C ARG A 192 -24.52 -8.27 3.81
N TRP A 193 -25.79 -8.61 3.68
CA TRP A 193 -26.43 -9.78 4.31
C TRP A 193 -26.44 -11.00 3.42
N ASP A 194 -26.38 -10.80 2.09
CA ASP A 194 -26.49 -11.87 1.09
C ASP A 194 -25.13 -12.20 0.48
N PHE A 195 -24.23 -12.66 1.30
CA PHE A 195 -22.92 -13.10 0.85
C PHE A 195 -22.97 -14.60 0.54
N LYS A 196 -23.01 -14.93 -0.75
CA LYS A 196 -22.82 -16.30 -1.24
C LYS A 196 -21.38 -16.43 -1.72
N ALA A 197 -20.53 -17.07 -0.93
CA ALA A 197 -19.19 -17.45 -1.36
C ALA A 197 -19.29 -18.53 -2.43
N GLN A 198 -19.48 -18.13 -3.68
CA GLN A 198 -19.32 -19.03 -4.82
C GLN A 198 -17.99 -18.72 -5.52
N GLY A 199 -17.16 -19.74 -5.67
CA GLY A 199 -15.96 -19.64 -6.48
C GLY A 199 -14.81 -18.79 -5.90
N GLY A 200 -14.83 -18.46 -4.62
CA GLY A 200 -13.65 -17.89 -3.94
C GLY A 200 -13.35 -16.42 -4.16
N ILE A 201 -14.27 -15.63 -4.76
CA ILE A 201 -14.06 -14.19 -4.84
C ILE A 201 -14.69 -13.52 -3.65
N THR A 202 -13.90 -13.45 -2.66
CA THR A 202 -14.24 -12.79 -1.41
C THR A 202 -13.58 -11.42 -1.28
N VAL A 203 -12.57 -11.15 -2.10
CA VAL A 203 -11.78 -9.90 -2.05
C VAL A 203 -11.25 -9.60 -3.45
N VAL A 204 -11.34 -8.36 -3.89
CA VAL A 204 -10.63 -7.88 -5.08
C VAL A 204 -9.13 -7.89 -4.79
N SER A 205 -8.38 -8.67 -5.55
CA SER A 205 -6.93 -8.78 -5.42
C SER A 205 -6.29 -8.88 -6.80
N ASN A 206 -4.98 -8.72 -6.87
CA ASN A 206 -4.21 -8.87 -8.12
C ASN A 206 -4.32 -10.26 -8.76
N LYS A 207 -4.93 -11.23 -8.08
CA LYS A 207 -5.23 -12.57 -8.58
C LYS A 207 -6.66 -12.71 -9.10
N THR A 208 -7.49 -11.70 -8.85
CA THR A 208 -8.88 -11.66 -9.28
C THR A 208 -8.93 -11.01 -10.65
N ASP A 209 -9.72 -11.57 -11.54
CA ASP A 209 -10.04 -10.90 -12.78
C ASP A 209 -10.84 -9.64 -12.47
N SER A 210 -10.27 -8.50 -12.79
CA SER A 210 -10.76 -7.19 -12.36
C SER A 210 -10.57 -6.17 -13.47
N SER A 211 -11.44 -5.19 -13.52
CA SER A 211 -11.28 -3.99 -14.34
C SER A 211 -10.63 -2.88 -13.53
N TYR A 212 -9.86 -2.05 -14.20
CA TYR A 212 -9.15 -0.91 -13.61
C TYR A 212 -9.55 0.36 -14.35
N ARG A 213 -9.79 1.42 -13.61
CA ARG A 213 -9.98 2.77 -14.17
C ARG A 213 -9.27 3.80 -13.30
N LEU A 214 -8.74 4.85 -13.91
CA LEU A 214 -8.21 5.98 -13.16
C LEU A 214 -9.34 6.65 -12.38
N ALA A 215 -9.03 7.06 -11.15
CA ALA A 215 -9.97 7.73 -10.27
C ALA A 215 -9.38 9.08 -9.80
N ARG A 216 -10.26 10.07 -9.63
CA ARG A 216 -9.91 11.42 -9.16
C ARG A 216 -10.78 11.85 -7.98
N ASP A 217 -11.30 10.89 -7.23
CA ASP A 217 -12.14 11.11 -6.07
C ASP A 217 -11.33 11.84 -4.98
N THR A 218 -11.63 13.10 -4.78
CA THR A 218 -10.85 13.99 -3.90
C THR A 218 -10.86 13.54 -2.44
N ASP A 219 -11.98 13.00 -1.97
CA ASP A 219 -12.12 12.44 -0.62
C ASP A 219 -11.28 11.17 -0.42
N VAL A 220 -11.17 10.33 -1.45
CA VAL A 220 -10.31 9.13 -1.45
C VAL A 220 -8.84 9.53 -1.42
N ILE A 221 -8.45 10.51 -2.24
CA ILE A 221 -7.09 11.01 -2.30
C ILE A 221 -6.69 11.64 -0.96
N ALA A 222 -7.53 12.53 -0.42
CA ALA A 222 -7.27 13.17 0.87
C ALA A 222 -7.12 12.17 2.02
N LEU A 223 -7.95 11.12 2.03
CA LEU A 223 -7.83 10.05 3.02
C LEU A 223 -6.51 9.27 2.90
N ALA A 224 -6.05 9.03 1.68
CA ALA A 224 -4.77 8.34 1.46
C ALA A 224 -3.58 9.20 1.90
N GLU A 225 -3.61 10.51 1.61
CA GLU A 225 -2.58 11.45 2.05
C GLU A 225 -2.55 11.57 3.58
N GLN A 226 -3.73 11.62 4.23
CA GLN A 226 -3.84 11.56 5.69
C GLN A 226 -3.24 10.26 6.24
N ALA A 227 -3.57 9.11 5.63
CA ALA A 227 -3.06 7.80 6.04
C ALA A 227 -1.54 7.71 5.94
N HIS A 228 -0.94 8.34 4.93
CA HIS A 228 0.52 8.38 4.79
C HIS A 228 1.20 9.07 5.98
N GLY A 229 0.55 10.05 6.59
CA GLY A 229 1.07 10.73 7.78
C GLY A 229 1.35 9.80 8.97
N ALA A 230 0.73 8.61 9.01
CA ALA A 230 1.05 7.57 10.00
C ALA A 230 2.41 6.89 9.74
N PHE A 231 3.03 7.10 8.60
CA PHE A 231 4.26 6.44 8.15
C PHE A 231 5.29 7.46 7.60
N PRO A 232 5.73 8.43 8.41
CA PRO A 232 6.50 9.58 7.92
C PRO A 232 7.84 9.23 7.27
N ASP A 233 8.43 8.07 7.62
CA ASP A 233 9.70 7.61 7.07
C ASP A 233 9.54 6.64 5.89
N GLN A 234 8.30 6.40 5.47
CA GLN A 234 8.01 5.61 4.28
C GLN A 234 7.97 6.53 3.06
N PRO A 235 8.87 6.39 2.08
CA PRO A 235 8.82 7.28 0.92
C PRO A 235 7.63 6.98 0.02
N VAL A 236 7.26 5.71 -0.14
CA VAL A 236 6.14 5.29 -1.00
C VAL A 236 5.16 4.46 -0.21
N LEU A 237 3.88 4.79 -0.31
CA LEU A 237 2.81 4.04 0.31
C LEU A 237 1.69 3.78 -0.70
N GLY A 238 1.29 2.52 -0.84
CA GLY A 238 0.07 2.15 -1.56
C GLY A 238 -1.07 1.97 -0.57
N VAL A 239 -2.04 2.86 -0.58
CA VAL A 239 -3.17 2.84 0.36
C VAL A 239 -4.38 2.19 -0.30
N ASP A 240 -4.89 1.12 0.28
CA ASP A 240 -6.12 0.46 -0.15
C ASP A 240 -7.32 1.02 0.63
N ILE A 241 -8.26 1.60 -0.10
CA ILE A 241 -9.44 2.26 0.45
C ILE A 241 -10.69 1.61 -0.13
N VAL A 242 -11.69 1.41 0.71
CA VAL A 242 -13.02 0.96 0.28
C VAL A 242 -14.06 2.02 0.65
N ARG A 243 -15.07 2.16 -0.22
CA ARG A 243 -16.26 2.98 0.04
C ARG A 243 -17.42 2.06 0.38
N ASP A 244 -18.00 2.23 1.54
CA ASP A 244 -19.23 1.52 1.94
C ASP A 244 -20.37 1.98 1.04
N ALA A 245 -20.97 1.06 0.31
CA ALA A 245 -22.03 1.37 -0.67
C ALA A 245 -23.33 1.84 -0.03
N ASP A 246 -23.58 1.48 1.24
CA ASP A 246 -24.82 1.87 1.92
C ASP A 246 -24.69 3.25 2.59
N THR A 247 -23.49 3.63 3.02
CA THR A 247 -23.27 4.86 3.80
C THR A 247 -22.42 5.90 3.10
N GLY A 248 -21.71 5.53 2.04
CA GLY A 248 -20.72 6.37 1.36
C GLY A 248 -19.41 6.57 2.13
N LYS A 249 -19.30 6.05 3.35
CA LYS A 249 -18.11 6.21 4.19
C LYS A 249 -16.90 5.50 3.61
N LEU A 250 -15.75 6.17 3.70
CA LEU A 250 -14.46 5.61 3.31
C LEU A 250 -13.76 4.94 4.48
N TYR A 251 -13.05 3.86 4.18
CA TYR A 251 -12.23 3.14 5.15
C TYR A 251 -10.91 2.72 4.51
N VAL A 252 -9.80 2.92 5.21
CA VAL A 252 -8.51 2.31 4.85
C VAL A 252 -8.51 0.85 5.32
N ILE A 253 -8.23 -0.08 4.43
CA ILE A 253 -8.22 -1.52 4.74
C ILE A 253 -6.82 -2.11 4.81
N GLU A 254 -5.83 -1.48 4.17
CA GLU A 254 -4.43 -1.89 4.17
C GLU A 254 -3.54 -0.76 3.64
N CYS A 255 -2.32 -0.67 4.18
CA CYS A 255 -1.24 0.13 3.63
C CYS A 255 -0.11 -0.78 3.17
N ASN A 256 0.44 -0.51 1.98
CA ASN A 256 1.52 -1.27 1.37
C ASN A 256 2.78 -0.38 1.32
N PRO A 257 3.65 -0.44 2.34
CA PRO A 257 4.78 0.48 2.49
C PRO A 257 6.04 0.02 1.74
N ARG A 258 5.88 -0.69 0.65
CA ARG A 258 6.99 -1.16 -0.18
C ARG A 258 6.89 -0.60 -1.57
N GLY A 259 8.03 -0.48 -2.22
CA GLY A 259 8.15 0.00 -3.58
C GLY A 259 7.36 -0.77 -4.64
N ASP A 260 6.69 -1.88 -4.27
CA ASP A 260 5.73 -2.57 -5.12
C ASP A 260 4.54 -1.67 -5.52
N ALA A 261 4.35 -0.57 -4.81
CA ALA A 261 3.36 0.46 -5.13
C ALA A 261 3.85 1.45 -6.21
N TRP A 262 5.15 1.52 -6.50
CA TRP A 262 5.69 2.37 -7.56
C TRP A 262 5.39 1.74 -8.92
N LEU A 263 4.31 2.17 -9.57
CA LEU A 263 3.83 1.59 -10.82
C LEU A 263 4.05 2.49 -12.05
N VAL A 264 4.77 3.61 -11.94
CA VAL A 264 4.93 4.61 -13.01
C VAL A 264 5.50 3.96 -14.28
N SER A 265 6.59 3.19 -14.15
CA SER A 265 7.19 2.48 -15.29
C SER A 265 7.55 1.03 -14.98
N SER A 266 6.98 0.45 -13.92
CA SER A 266 7.20 -0.97 -13.60
C SER A 266 6.54 -1.88 -14.63
N ASP A 267 7.05 -3.12 -14.75
CA ASP A 267 6.44 -4.11 -15.65
C ASP A 267 4.96 -4.35 -15.33
N MET A 268 4.61 -4.36 -14.04
CA MET A 268 3.21 -4.49 -13.61
C MET A 268 2.39 -3.26 -14.00
N GLY A 269 2.92 -2.04 -13.83
CA GLY A 269 2.25 -0.80 -14.23
C GLY A 269 1.95 -0.81 -15.72
N ARG A 270 2.96 -1.04 -16.56
CA ARG A 270 2.80 -1.14 -18.01
C ARG A 270 1.79 -2.20 -18.44
N MET A 271 1.78 -3.36 -17.77
CA MET A 271 0.81 -4.42 -18.06
C MET A 271 -0.63 -3.97 -17.73
N ILE A 272 -0.84 -3.30 -16.61
CA ILE A 272 -2.16 -2.78 -16.22
C ILE A 272 -2.59 -1.67 -17.17
N GLU A 273 -1.70 -0.74 -17.52
CA GLU A 273 -1.96 0.34 -18.47
C GLU A 273 -2.36 -0.20 -19.84
N ALA A 274 -1.59 -1.13 -20.38
CA ALA A 274 -1.85 -1.73 -21.70
C ALA A 274 -3.19 -2.50 -21.71
N ALA A 275 -3.48 -3.25 -20.65
CA ALA A 275 -4.72 -4.03 -20.55
C ALA A 275 -5.99 -3.18 -20.39
N ASN A 276 -5.87 -1.93 -19.87
CA ASN A 276 -7.02 -1.10 -19.54
C ASN A 276 -7.01 0.27 -20.22
N GLY A 277 -6.05 0.56 -21.11
CA GLY A 277 -5.93 1.85 -21.79
C GLY A 277 -5.65 3.01 -20.81
N LEU A 278 -4.84 2.80 -19.78
CA LEU A 278 -4.54 3.78 -18.74
C LEU A 278 -3.15 4.39 -18.95
N ASN A 279 -2.92 5.53 -18.31
CA ASN A 279 -1.60 6.14 -18.15
C ASN A 279 -1.47 6.66 -16.71
N PHE A 280 -0.68 5.98 -15.88
CA PHE A 280 -0.49 6.36 -14.49
C PHE A 280 0.42 7.58 -14.33
N ALA A 281 1.45 7.70 -15.17
CA ALA A 281 2.42 8.78 -15.06
C ALA A 281 1.78 10.15 -15.28
N ASP A 282 0.85 10.24 -16.23
CA ASP A 282 0.23 11.52 -16.62
C ASP A 282 -1.01 11.87 -15.78
N GLN A 283 -1.53 10.94 -14.99
CA GLN A 283 -2.77 11.18 -14.24
C GLN A 283 -2.71 12.45 -13.38
N PHE A 284 -1.61 12.63 -12.63
CA PHE A 284 -1.35 13.77 -11.76
C PHE A 284 0.02 14.43 -12.03
N GLY A 285 0.78 13.92 -13.01
CA GLY A 285 2.16 14.32 -13.21
C GLY A 285 3.10 13.71 -12.17
N ALA A 286 3.10 12.37 -12.07
CA ALA A 286 3.78 11.64 -10.99
C ALA A 286 5.27 11.98 -10.83
N ILE A 287 6.01 12.13 -11.94
CA ILE A 287 7.43 12.50 -11.92
C ILE A 287 7.64 13.92 -11.40
N GLU A 288 6.78 14.85 -11.81
CA GLU A 288 6.81 16.24 -11.35
C GLU A 288 6.56 16.34 -9.83
N ILE A 289 5.48 15.70 -9.36
CA ILE A 289 5.16 15.64 -7.92
C ILE A 289 6.29 15.01 -7.13
N ALA A 290 6.88 13.91 -7.62
CA ALA A 290 8.00 13.26 -6.96
C ALA A 290 9.23 14.14 -6.90
N THR A 291 9.53 14.90 -7.96
CA THR A 291 10.62 15.86 -8.03
C THR A 291 10.47 16.96 -6.98
N GLU A 292 9.32 17.66 -6.97
CA GLU A 292 9.03 18.72 -6.00
C GLU A 292 9.09 18.19 -4.55
N THR A 293 8.49 17.03 -4.32
CA THR A 293 8.46 16.42 -3.00
C THR A 293 9.87 16.07 -2.52
N LEU A 294 10.71 15.47 -3.37
CA LEU A 294 12.09 15.17 -3.00
C LEU A 294 12.92 16.40 -2.69
N MET A 295 12.76 17.49 -3.45
CA MET A 295 13.43 18.75 -3.13
C MET A 295 13.03 19.26 -1.74
N GLN A 296 11.73 19.23 -1.43
CA GLN A 296 11.21 19.67 -0.15
C GLN A 296 11.71 18.78 1.00
N GLU A 297 11.59 17.45 0.85
CA GLU A 297 12.01 16.47 1.86
C GLU A 297 13.53 16.52 2.09
N THR A 298 14.32 16.72 1.04
CA THR A 298 15.78 16.86 1.18
C THR A 298 16.11 18.09 2.02
N ARG A 299 15.52 19.24 1.73
CA ARG A 299 15.77 20.47 2.50
C ARG A 299 15.33 20.39 3.96
N SER A 300 14.29 19.61 4.24
CA SER A 300 13.76 19.47 5.61
C SER A 300 14.44 18.38 6.43
N ARG A 301 14.94 17.30 5.80
CA ARG A 301 15.40 16.08 6.49
C ARG A 301 16.87 15.77 6.32
N ALA A 302 17.57 16.31 5.33
CA ALA A 302 19.00 16.03 5.16
C ALA A 302 19.80 16.46 6.39
N ARG A 303 20.69 15.60 6.89
CA ARG A 303 21.50 15.79 8.10
C ARG A 303 22.95 15.43 7.80
#